data_bb8858ff37eeddff6d884236d4a05f0f
#
_entry.id   bb8858ff37eeddff6d884236d4a05f0f
#
_cell.length_a   1.000
_cell.length_b   1.000
_cell.length_c   1.000
_cell.angle_alpha   90.00
_cell.angle_beta   90.00
_cell.angle_gamma   90.00
#
_symmetry.space_group_name_H-M   'P 1'
#
loop_
_entity.id
_entity.type
_entity.pdbx_description
1 polymer ?
#
loop_
_entity_poly.entity_id
_entity_poly.type
_entity_poly.pdbx_seq_one_letter_code
_entity_poly.pdbx_strand_id
1 'polypeptide(L)'
;MKDFLSNNTRIPGSESLTGEALSEAAYNYVKEQVGANGEAATAKTFAKDVLGWILDSKNHITATKTVNTTATSTVVSDLAYGYYLVYPKGATDTSTAPGNQTYTSAASLVSITADTATINMKSNYPTVDKKIIPAQSGSGITVGAIVDASWDGSHQMELDDENNPEDTIAPHSESDEKKAGDFGIGDTVTYQLTSKVPDMTGYNSYTFKFSDTLSKGLDLKEVLSVKVGNTTLTAKKSGTNTYALAYDQAKRTLTVTLNDFYNSYKNHTGETITVVYTATLNKDAVIGMNPNTNKAVVEYSNDPTTGGTGTSEPSIVDVHTFDFTIYKYYLKDQNNKEDKTALAKAEFELLQGKHRRYCSR
;
A
#
# COMPACT_ATOMS: atom_id res chain seq x y z
N MET A 1 -16.87 -29.08 9.95
CA MET A 1 -17.88 -28.66 8.96
C MET A 1 -19.31 -28.86 9.47
N LYS A 2 -19.69 -30.08 9.91
CA LYS A 2 -21.05 -30.37 10.44
C LYS A 2 -21.43 -29.38 11.56
N ASP A 3 -20.57 -29.17 12.55
CA ASP A 3 -20.85 -28.30 13.69
C ASP A 3 -20.95 -26.82 13.25
N PHE A 4 -20.13 -26.37 12.27
CA PHE A 4 -20.24 -25.05 11.68
C PHE A 4 -21.59 -24.82 11.01
N LEU A 5 -22.08 -25.82 10.26
CA LEU A 5 -23.31 -25.68 9.52
C LEU A 5 -24.56 -25.81 10.41
N SER A 6 -24.55 -26.69 11.40
CA SER A 6 -25.67 -26.90 12.31
C SER A 6 -25.85 -25.79 13.33
N ASN A 7 -24.75 -25.24 13.86
CA ASN A 7 -24.81 -24.18 14.88
C ASN A 7 -25.27 -22.82 14.35
N ASN A 8 -25.20 -22.59 13.04
CA ASN A 8 -25.52 -21.31 12.42
C ASN A 8 -26.81 -21.33 11.57
N THR A 9 -27.62 -22.41 11.64
CA THR A 9 -28.85 -22.56 10.82
C THR A 9 -28.63 -22.26 9.34
N ARG A 10 -27.43 -22.56 8.84
CA ARG A 10 -27.00 -22.19 7.46
C ARG A 10 -27.57 -23.16 6.40
N ILE A 11 -28.00 -24.35 6.80
CA ILE A 11 -28.64 -25.31 5.92
C ILE A 11 -30.14 -25.14 6.13
N PRO A 12 -30.91 -24.67 5.14
CA PRO A 12 -32.34 -24.51 5.27
C PRO A 12 -33.00 -25.85 5.63
N GLY A 13 -33.84 -25.84 6.67
CA GLY A 13 -34.56 -27.05 7.13
C GLY A 13 -33.70 -28.07 7.88
N SER A 14 -32.49 -27.73 8.27
CA SER A 14 -31.57 -28.64 9.00
C SER A 14 -31.95 -28.85 10.46
N GLU A 15 -32.80 -28.03 11.04
CA GLU A 15 -33.21 -28.10 12.46
C GLU A 15 -33.85 -29.42 12.84
N SER A 16 -34.51 -30.08 11.88
CA SER A 16 -35.15 -31.39 12.08
C SER A 16 -34.29 -32.57 11.63
N LEU A 17 -33.11 -32.31 11.01
CA LEU A 17 -32.29 -33.39 10.46
C LEU A 17 -31.28 -33.90 11.49
N THR A 18 -31.10 -35.21 11.54
CA THR A 18 -30.09 -35.87 12.40
C THR A 18 -29.35 -36.97 11.63
N GLY A 19 -28.22 -37.42 12.15
CA GLY A 19 -27.48 -38.55 11.61
C GLY A 19 -27.06 -38.38 10.15
N GLU A 20 -27.39 -39.37 9.33
CA GLU A 20 -27.00 -39.43 7.92
C GLU A 20 -27.66 -38.33 7.08
N ALA A 21 -28.96 -38.07 7.32
CA ALA A 21 -29.69 -37.02 6.61
C ALA A 21 -29.09 -35.63 6.81
N LEU A 22 -28.65 -35.31 8.03
CA LEU A 22 -27.91 -34.05 8.28
C LEU A 22 -26.54 -34.00 7.59
N SER A 23 -25.86 -35.15 7.55
CA SER A 23 -24.55 -35.27 6.89
C SER A 23 -24.66 -35.08 5.37
N GLU A 24 -25.69 -35.65 4.77
CA GLU A 24 -25.98 -35.51 3.34
C GLU A 24 -26.39 -34.08 2.99
N ALA A 25 -27.26 -33.46 3.79
CA ALA A 25 -27.63 -32.04 3.60
C ALA A 25 -26.42 -31.13 3.72
N ALA A 26 -25.53 -31.37 4.68
CA ALA A 26 -24.30 -30.62 4.84
C ALA A 26 -23.34 -30.79 3.66
N TYR A 27 -23.20 -32.01 3.14
CA TYR A 27 -22.39 -32.28 1.95
C TYR A 27 -22.92 -31.56 0.72
N ASN A 28 -24.23 -31.64 0.48
CA ASN A 28 -24.84 -30.97 -0.67
C ASN A 28 -24.71 -29.46 -0.59
N TYR A 29 -24.91 -28.87 0.60
CA TYR A 29 -24.71 -27.44 0.83
C TYR A 29 -23.27 -27.01 0.53
N VAL A 30 -22.27 -27.72 1.07
CA VAL A 30 -20.85 -27.40 0.81
C VAL A 30 -20.52 -27.49 -0.68
N LYS A 31 -21.01 -28.56 -1.33
CA LYS A 31 -20.83 -28.78 -2.78
C LYS A 31 -21.40 -27.63 -3.61
N GLU A 32 -22.57 -27.12 -3.23
CA GLU A 32 -23.18 -25.96 -3.88
C GLU A 32 -22.33 -24.67 -3.67
N GLN A 33 -21.87 -24.44 -2.43
CA GLN A 33 -21.05 -23.25 -2.12
C GLN A 33 -19.68 -23.26 -2.80
N VAL A 34 -19.08 -24.43 -2.98
CA VAL A 34 -17.69 -24.56 -3.46
C VAL A 34 -17.63 -24.86 -4.97
N GLY A 35 -18.66 -25.50 -5.54
CA GLY A 35 -18.63 -26.08 -6.88
C GLY A 35 -17.87 -27.39 -6.92
N ALA A 36 -17.92 -28.10 -8.05
CA ALA A 36 -17.32 -29.43 -8.20
C ALA A 36 -15.79 -29.41 -8.01
N ASN A 37 -15.12 -28.32 -8.42
CA ASN A 37 -13.66 -28.15 -8.37
C ASN A 37 -13.23 -26.87 -7.63
N GLY A 38 -14.09 -26.29 -6.80
CA GLY A 38 -13.79 -25.03 -6.11
C GLY A 38 -13.95 -23.76 -6.96
N GLU A 39 -14.65 -23.88 -8.10
CA GLU A 39 -14.83 -22.80 -9.07
C GLU A 39 -16.02 -21.88 -8.76
N ALA A 40 -16.90 -22.26 -7.82
CA ALA A 40 -18.04 -21.41 -7.49
C ALA A 40 -17.63 -20.01 -7.03
N ALA A 41 -18.33 -18.99 -7.49
CA ALA A 41 -18.07 -17.60 -7.09
C ALA A 41 -18.17 -17.38 -5.56
N THR A 42 -18.95 -18.22 -4.88
CA THR A 42 -19.12 -18.23 -3.42
C THR A 42 -18.01 -18.94 -2.65
N ALA A 43 -17.17 -19.74 -3.31
CA ALA A 43 -16.16 -20.60 -2.66
C ALA A 43 -15.22 -19.82 -1.73
N LYS A 44 -14.72 -18.65 -2.20
CA LYS A 44 -13.82 -17.81 -1.41
C LYS A 44 -14.52 -17.24 -0.16
N THR A 45 -15.74 -16.75 -0.31
CA THR A 45 -16.52 -16.20 0.81
C THR A 45 -16.85 -17.28 1.82
N PHE A 46 -17.25 -18.46 1.34
CA PHE A 46 -17.54 -19.60 2.19
C PHE A 46 -16.30 -20.09 2.96
N ALA A 47 -15.13 -20.19 2.31
CA ALA A 47 -13.87 -20.54 2.98
C ALA A 47 -13.51 -19.52 4.08
N LYS A 48 -13.74 -18.23 3.82
CA LYS A 48 -13.53 -17.14 4.80
C LYS A 48 -14.47 -17.28 6.01
N ASP A 49 -15.73 -17.55 5.78
CA ASP A 49 -16.73 -17.73 6.84
C ASP A 49 -16.40 -18.94 7.72
N VAL A 50 -16.02 -20.08 7.10
CA VAL A 50 -15.59 -21.28 7.81
C VAL A 50 -14.33 -20.99 8.64
N LEU A 51 -13.36 -20.28 8.08
CA LEU A 51 -12.15 -19.92 8.81
C LEU A 51 -12.46 -19.02 10.02
N GLY A 52 -13.30 -18.00 9.85
CA GLY A 52 -13.71 -17.12 10.95
C GLY A 52 -14.34 -17.89 12.11
N TRP A 53 -15.18 -18.87 11.79
CA TRP A 53 -15.79 -19.74 12.80
C TRP A 53 -14.79 -20.68 13.48
N ILE A 54 -13.84 -21.26 12.72
CA ILE A 54 -12.80 -22.16 13.25
C ILE A 54 -11.86 -21.41 14.21
N LEU A 55 -11.53 -20.16 13.90
CA LEU A 55 -10.61 -19.34 14.69
C LEU A 55 -11.27 -18.72 15.92
N ASP A 56 -12.61 -18.75 16.03
CA ASP A 56 -13.29 -18.34 17.25
C ASP A 56 -12.99 -19.36 18.36
N SER A 57 -12.29 -18.89 19.41
CA SER A 57 -11.88 -19.72 20.54
C SER A 57 -13.04 -20.45 21.23
N LYS A 58 -14.28 -19.96 21.10
CA LYS A 58 -15.48 -20.58 21.66
C LYS A 58 -15.82 -21.92 21.00
N ASN A 59 -15.35 -22.13 19.77
CA ASN A 59 -15.68 -23.33 19.00
C ASN A 59 -14.70 -24.49 19.24
N HIS A 60 -13.60 -24.26 19.94
CA HIS A 60 -12.62 -25.27 20.35
C HIS A 60 -12.13 -26.18 19.22
N ILE A 61 -11.99 -25.66 17.99
CA ILE A 61 -11.54 -26.43 16.84
C ILE A 61 -10.03 -26.56 16.83
N THR A 62 -9.55 -27.79 16.77
CA THR A 62 -8.12 -28.09 16.68
C THR A 62 -7.75 -28.45 15.25
N ALA A 63 -6.60 -27.98 14.76
CA ALA A 63 -6.09 -28.35 13.45
C ALA A 63 -5.81 -29.86 13.38
N THR A 64 -6.27 -30.51 12.31
CA THR A 64 -5.99 -31.93 12.04
C THR A 64 -4.48 -32.16 11.84
N LYS A 65 -3.83 -31.29 11.11
CA LYS A 65 -2.37 -31.27 10.91
C LYS A 65 -1.86 -29.86 10.80
N THR A 66 -0.64 -29.63 11.28
CA THR A 66 0.13 -28.40 11.05
C THR A 66 1.45 -28.81 10.43
N VAL A 67 1.81 -28.18 9.31
CA VAL A 67 3.06 -28.45 8.59
C VAL A 67 3.81 -27.14 8.35
N ASN A 68 5.13 -27.17 8.47
CA ASN A 68 5.99 -26.08 8.09
C ASN A 68 6.50 -26.31 6.67
N THR A 69 6.33 -25.30 5.81
CA THR A 69 6.83 -25.37 4.43
C THR A 69 8.25 -24.83 4.38
N THR A 70 9.17 -25.60 3.82
CA THR A 70 10.57 -25.20 3.61
C THR A 70 10.95 -25.17 2.13
N ALA A 71 9.97 -25.48 1.25
CA ALA A 71 10.15 -25.56 -0.19
C ALA A 71 8.92 -25.00 -0.92
N THR A 72 8.99 -24.92 -2.24
CA THR A 72 7.89 -24.46 -3.11
C THR A 72 6.65 -25.36 -3.06
N SER A 73 6.80 -26.59 -2.58
CA SER A 73 5.68 -27.52 -2.36
C SER A 73 5.89 -28.31 -1.07
N THR A 74 4.79 -28.68 -0.43
CA THR A 74 4.80 -29.52 0.77
C THR A 74 3.68 -30.54 0.64
N VAL A 75 4.01 -31.81 0.92
CA VAL A 75 3.02 -32.91 0.94
C VAL A 75 2.48 -33.08 2.35
N VAL A 76 1.15 -33.12 2.47
CA VAL A 76 0.46 -33.47 3.71
C VAL A 76 -0.17 -34.84 3.50
N SER A 77 0.39 -35.87 4.13
CA SER A 77 -0.02 -37.28 4.01
C SER A 77 -0.98 -37.70 5.13
N ASP A 78 -1.51 -38.91 5.01
CA ASP A 78 -2.35 -39.57 6.01
C ASP A 78 -3.63 -38.79 6.33
N LEU A 79 -4.26 -38.26 5.31
CA LEU A 79 -5.56 -37.58 5.39
C LEU A 79 -6.64 -38.53 4.96
N ALA A 80 -7.76 -38.56 5.69
CA ALA A 80 -8.96 -39.27 5.25
C ALA A 80 -9.64 -38.52 4.09
N TYR A 81 -10.50 -39.22 3.35
CA TYR A 81 -11.36 -38.55 2.38
C TYR A 81 -12.24 -37.50 3.06
N GLY A 82 -12.42 -36.36 2.45
CA GLY A 82 -13.25 -35.29 3.03
C GLY A 82 -12.88 -33.89 2.57
N TYR A 83 -13.57 -32.92 3.16
CA TYR A 83 -13.29 -31.52 2.95
C TYR A 83 -12.34 -31.00 4.01
N TYR A 84 -11.28 -30.28 3.57
CA TYR A 84 -10.29 -29.65 4.43
C TYR A 84 -10.24 -28.16 4.15
N LEU A 85 -10.22 -27.38 5.23
CA LEU A 85 -9.85 -25.98 5.16
C LEU A 85 -8.34 -25.89 5.40
N VAL A 86 -7.63 -25.36 4.41
CA VAL A 86 -6.20 -25.07 4.51
C VAL A 86 -6.02 -23.57 4.64
N TYR A 87 -5.33 -23.14 5.70
CA TYR A 87 -5.02 -21.74 5.88
C TYR A 87 -3.59 -21.56 6.41
N PRO A 88 -2.87 -20.52 5.96
CA PRO A 88 -1.54 -20.23 6.44
C PRO A 88 -1.60 -19.54 7.79
N LYS A 89 -0.64 -19.85 8.66
CA LYS A 89 -0.40 -19.10 9.90
C LYS A 89 0.61 -17.98 9.74
N GLY A 90 1.00 -17.67 8.52
CA GLY A 90 2.03 -16.73 8.14
C GLY A 90 3.12 -17.41 7.32
N ALA A 91 3.71 -16.70 6.41
CA ALA A 91 4.86 -17.13 5.62
C ALA A 91 5.84 -15.97 5.55
N THR A 92 7.06 -16.16 6.02
CA THR A 92 8.13 -15.16 5.92
C THR A 92 8.95 -15.44 4.69
N ASP A 93 9.04 -14.48 3.78
CA ASP A 93 10.03 -14.54 2.71
C ASP A 93 11.38 -14.20 3.30
N THR A 94 12.27 -15.19 3.33
CA THR A 94 13.65 -15.03 3.75
C THR A 94 14.58 -14.71 2.58
N SER A 95 14.05 -14.55 1.35
CA SER A 95 14.83 -14.11 0.21
C SER A 95 15.40 -12.71 0.45
N THR A 96 16.63 -12.52 0.01
CA THR A 96 17.51 -11.41 0.40
C THR A 96 17.23 -10.06 -0.29
N ALA A 97 16.17 -9.92 -1.03
CA ALA A 97 15.79 -8.66 -1.68
C ALA A 97 14.98 -7.77 -0.73
N PRO A 98 15.04 -6.45 -0.86
CA PRO A 98 14.97 -5.52 0.27
C PRO A 98 13.66 -5.59 1.03
N GLY A 99 13.79 -5.93 2.30
CA GLY A 99 12.70 -5.97 3.27
C GLY A 99 12.18 -7.39 3.51
N ASN A 100 12.01 -7.74 4.78
CA ASN A 100 11.37 -8.98 5.20
C ASN A 100 9.90 -8.98 4.76
N GLN A 101 9.64 -9.42 3.53
CA GLN A 101 8.28 -9.55 3.04
C GLN A 101 7.65 -10.78 3.66
N THR A 102 6.50 -10.60 4.26
CA THR A 102 5.72 -11.70 4.77
C THR A 102 4.42 -11.77 4.01
N TYR A 103 4.19 -12.92 3.42
CA TYR A 103 3.03 -13.19 2.60
C TYR A 103 1.92 -13.80 3.44
N THR A 104 0.71 -13.30 3.29
CA THR A 104 -0.49 -13.96 3.82
C THR A 104 -1.21 -14.64 2.66
N SER A 105 -1.47 -15.94 2.77
CA SER A 105 -2.28 -16.66 1.80
C SER A 105 -3.73 -16.70 2.26
N ALA A 106 -4.66 -16.61 1.32
CA ALA A 106 -6.08 -16.81 1.63
C ALA A 106 -6.35 -18.27 2.03
N ALA A 107 -7.33 -18.48 2.92
CA ALA A 107 -7.81 -19.81 3.21
C ALA A 107 -8.40 -20.47 1.95
N SER A 108 -8.14 -21.75 1.78
CA SER A 108 -8.64 -22.54 0.66
C SER A 108 -9.36 -23.79 1.18
N LEU A 109 -10.53 -24.07 0.62
CA LEU A 109 -11.22 -25.34 0.81
C LEU A 109 -10.78 -26.32 -0.26
N VAL A 110 -10.44 -27.53 0.15
CA VAL A 110 -10.09 -28.63 -0.74
C VAL A 110 -10.92 -29.87 -0.42
N SER A 111 -11.39 -30.52 -1.46
CA SER A 111 -12.01 -31.85 -1.36
C SER A 111 -10.97 -32.92 -1.67
N ILE A 112 -10.73 -33.83 -0.74
CA ILE A 112 -9.87 -35.00 -0.97
C ILE A 112 -10.80 -36.18 -1.22
N THR A 113 -10.93 -36.52 -2.50
CA THR A 113 -11.80 -37.61 -2.99
C THR A 113 -11.03 -38.64 -3.81
N ALA A 114 -9.73 -38.47 -3.95
CA ALA A 114 -8.78 -39.33 -4.66
C ALA A 114 -7.48 -39.43 -3.87
N ASP A 115 -6.56 -40.27 -4.31
CA ASP A 115 -5.30 -40.54 -3.66
C ASP A 115 -4.41 -39.28 -3.52
N THR A 116 -4.61 -38.30 -4.40
CA THR A 116 -3.90 -37.03 -4.37
C THR A 116 -4.82 -35.86 -4.68
N ALA A 117 -4.58 -34.73 -4.02
CA ALA A 117 -5.17 -33.42 -4.34
C ALA A 117 -4.08 -32.36 -4.28
N THR A 118 -4.11 -31.41 -5.22
CA THR A 118 -3.16 -30.29 -5.26
C THR A 118 -3.87 -28.99 -4.95
N ILE A 119 -3.28 -28.19 -4.06
CA ILE A 119 -3.76 -26.85 -3.74
C ILE A 119 -2.68 -25.86 -4.13
N ASN A 120 -3.02 -24.90 -4.98
CA ASN A 120 -2.14 -23.76 -5.29
C ASN A 120 -2.56 -22.58 -4.40
N MET A 121 -1.82 -22.40 -3.30
CA MET A 121 -2.05 -21.29 -2.39
C MET A 121 -1.53 -20.00 -3.03
N LYS A 122 -2.40 -19.02 -3.22
CA LYS A 122 -2.02 -17.68 -3.68
C LYS A 122 -1.78 -16.79 -2.47
N SER A 123 -0.58 -16.23 -2.40
CA SER A 123 -0.23 -15.24 -1.38
C SER A 123 -0.48 -13.83 -1.92
N ASN A 124 -1.16 -13.01 -1.13
CA ASN A 124 -1.32 -11.59 -1.40
C ASN A 124 -0.76 -10.82 -0.19
N TYR A 125 -0.04 -9.77 -0.48
CA TYR A 125 0.44 -8.82 0.52
C TYR A 125 0.09 -7.40 0.08
N PRO A 126 -0.08 -6.46 1.02
CA PRO A 126 -0.28 -5.07 0.69
C PRO A 126 0.91 -4.51 -0.09
N THR A 127 0.63 -3.80 -1.17
CA THR A 127 1.62 -3.09 -1.98
C THR A 127 1.37 -1.60 -1.87
N VAL A 128 2.35 -0.78 -2.18
CA VAL A 128 2.19 0.66 -2.34
C VAL A 128 2.55 1.06 -3.76
N ASP A 129 1.76 1.96 -4.33
CA ASP A 129 2.09 2.68 -5.56
C ASP A 129 2.17 4.17 -5.24
N LYS A 130 3.32 4.77 -5.55
CA LYS A 130 3.61 6.18 -5.32
C LYS A 130 3.72 6.89 -6.65
N LYS A 131 3.10 8.07 -6.74
CA LYS A 131 3.09 8.88 -7.96
C LYS A 131 3.24 10.35 -7.63
N ILE A 132 3.76 11.12 -8.59
CA ILE A 132 3.60 12.57 -8.65
C ILE A 132 2.25 12.84 -9.33
N ILE A 133 1.46 13.72 -8.75
CA ILE A 133 0.16 14.12 -9.29
C ILE A 133 0.12 15.64 -9.46
N PRO A 134 -0.83 16.19 -10.25
CA PRO A 134 -1.07 17.62 -10.32
C PRO A 134 -1.25 18.23 -8.94
N ALA A 135 -0.90 19.51 -8.80
CA ALA A 135 -1.09 20.25 -7.57
C ALA A 135 -2.57 20.17 -7.12
N GLN A 136 -2.77 19.96 -5.83
CA GLN A 136 -4.10 19.91 -5.23
C GLN A 136 -4.37 21.22 -4.49
N SER A 137 -5.58 21.76 -4.62
CA SER A 137 -6.03 22.88 -3.81
C SER A 137 -6.46 22.42 -2.42
N GLY A 138 -6.41 23.32 -1.45
CA GLY A 138 -6.76 23.05 -0.07
C GLY A 138 -5.60 23.24 0.90
N SER A 139 -5.89 23.13 2.20
CA SER A 139 -4.91 23.22 3.28
C SER A 139 -4.75 21.87 3.97
N GLY A 140 -3.50 21.47 4.20
CA GLY A 140 -3.16 20.24 4.87
C GLY A 140 -2.63 20.44 6.29
N ILE A 141 -2.23 19.35 6.90
CA ILE A 141 -1.51 19.36 8.17
C ILE A 141 -0.03 19.58 7.87
N THR A 142 0.49 20.74 8.26
CA THR A 142 1.88 21.12 7.99
C THR A 142 2.86 20.26 8.79
N VAL A 143 4.10 20.13 8.29
CA VAL A 143 5.16 19.42 9.01
C VAL A 143 5.41 20.04 10.38
N GLY A 144 5.31 21.36 10.53
CA GLY A 144 5.42 22.04 11.81
C GLY A 144 4.40 21.55 12.83
N ALA A 145 3.13 21.42 12.43
CA ALA A 145 2.08 20.87 13.28
C ALA A 145 2.33 19.38 13.64
N ILE A 146 2.81 18.58 12.67
CA ILE A 146 3.09 17.15 12.92
C ILE A 146 4.19 16.96 13.98
N VAL A 147 5.22 17.80 13.98
CA VAL A 147 6.37 17.68 14.90
C VAL A 147 6.20 18.50 16.19
N ASP A 148 5.21 19.37 16.26
CA ASP A 148 4.91 20.14 17.47
C ASP A 148 4.43 19.23 18.60
N ALA A 149 5.07 19.32 19.76
CA ALA A 149 4.70 18.53 20.92
C ALA A 149 3.30 18.84 21.46
N SER A 150 2.75 20.01 21.15
CA SER A 150 1.38 20.42 21.50
C SER A 150 0.31 19.84 20.57
N TRP A 151 0.67 19.29 19.41
CA TRP A 151 -0.30 18.74 18.48
C TRP A 151 -1.05 17.56 19.09
N ASP A 152 -2.36 17.69 19.21
CA ASP A 152 -3.24 16.68 19.80
C ASP A 152 -3.70 15.61 18.80
N GLY A 153 -3.35 15.76 17.51
CA GLY A 153 -3.75 14.87 16.43
C GLY A 153 -5.20 15.08 15.98
N SER A 154 -5.84 16.20 16.35
CA SER A 154 -7.21 16.50 15.92
C SER A 154 -7.21 17.56 14.81
N HIS A 155 -7.12 17.09 13.57
CA HIS A 155 -7.29 17.92 12.37
C HIS A 155 -8.19 17.20 11.39
N GLN A 156 -9.11 17.95 10.83
CA GLN A 156 -9.90 17.52 9.69
C GLN A 156 -9.35 18.19 8.44
N MET A 157 -9.10 17.41 7.41
CA MET A 157 -8.62 17.94 6.14
C MET A 157 -9.74 17.94 5.12
N GLU A 158 -9.87 19.05 4.46
CA GLU A 158 -10.74 19.21 3.29
C GLU A 158 -9.85 19.44 2.07
N LEU A 159 -10.05 18.64 1.06
CA LEU A 159 -9.50 18.89 -0.27
C LEU A 159 -10.62 19.35 -1.16
N ASP A 160 -10.39 20.46 -1.83
CA ASP A 160 -11.17 20.78 -3.00
C ASP A 160 -10.77 19.81 -4.12
N ASP A 161 -11.75 19.07 -4.64
CA ASP A 161 -11.55 18.03 -5.65
C ASP A 161 -11.27 18.59 -7.06
N GLU A 162 -11.00 19.86 -7.20
CA GLU A 162 -10.68 20.46 -8.49
C GLU A 162 -9.25 20.09 -8.92
N ASN A 163 -9.15 19.02 -9.71
CA ASN A 163 -7.97 18.77 -10.52
C ASN A 163 -7.80 19.95 -11.48
N ASN A 164 -6.79 20.78 -11.26
CA ASN A 164 -6.41 21.78 -12.24
C ASN A 164 -5.54 21.10 -13.32
N PRO A 165 -6.04 20.82 -14.53
CA PRO A 165 -5.28 20.13 -15.56
C PRO A 165 -4.12 20.98 -16.13
N GLU A 166 -4.02 22.26 -15.76
CA GLU A 166 -2.96 23.15 -16.23
C GLU A 166 -1.63 22.96 -15.50
N ASP A 167 -1.63 22.33 -14.33
CA ASP A 167 -0.42 22.09 -13.52
C ASP A 167 0.15 20.67 -13.74
N THR A 168 -0.18 20.01 -14.83
CA THR A 168 0.38 18.70 -15.14
C THR A 168 1.86 18.79 -15.45
N ILE A 169 2.65 18.03 -14.71
CA ILE A 169 4.05 17.76 -15.04
C ILE A 169 4.10 17.09 -16.39
N ALA A 170 4.91 17.62 -17.31
CA ALA A 170 5.05 17.05 -18.65
C ALA A 170 5.72 15.66 -18.53
N PRO A 171 5.07 14.60 -19.01
CA PRO A 171 5.52 13.23 -18.82
C PRO A 171 6.60 12.83 -19.80
N HIS A 172 7.48 11.91 -19.35
CA HIS A 172 8.49 11.32 -20.22
C HIS A 172 7.98 10.11 -21.01
N SER A 173 7.02 9.35 -20.51
CA SER A 173 6.28 8.30 -21.21
C SER A 173 4.95 8.03 -20.52
N GLU A 174 3.97 7.47 -21.23
CA GLU A 174 2.64 7.18 -20.64
C GLU A 174 2.68 6.17 -19.48
N SER A 175 3.65 5.28 -19.43
CA SER A 175 3.80 4.29 -18.35
C SER A 175 4.56 4.83 -17.15
N ASP A 176 5.49 5.79 -17.36
CA ASP A 176 6.39 6.32 -16.32
C ASP A 176 6.02 7.73 -15.86
N GLU A 177 5.02 8.34 -16.51
CA GLU A 177 4.58 9.73 -16.38
C GLU A 177 4.40 10.26 -14.96
N LYS A 178 4.19 9.36 -14.02
CA LYS A 178 3.91 9.70 -12.62
C LYS A 178 5.02 9.27 -11.66
N LYS A 179 6.10 8.71 -12.18
CA LYS A 179 7.23 8.21 -11.38
C LYS A 179 8.44 9.14 -11.38
N ALA A 180 8.47 10.11 -12.28
CA ALA A 180 9.52 11.14 -12.34
C ALA A 180 8.96 12.49 -12.75
N GLY A 181 9.68 13.58 -12.42
CA GLY A 181 9.32 14.94 -12.83
C GLY A 181 10.44 15.94 -12.60
N ASP A 182 10.42 17.01 -13.38
CA ASP A 182 11.37 18.11 -13.33
C ASP A 182 10.76 19.29 -12.57
N PHE A 183 11.48 19.80 -11.57
CA PHE A 183 11.03 20.88 -10.70
C PHE A 183 12.16 21.87 -10.44
N GLY A 184 11.82 23.14 -10.23
CA GLY A 184 12.74 24.16 -9.76
C GLY A 184 12.94 24.12 -8.24
N ILE A 185 14.07 24.67 -7.77
CA ILE A 185 14.28 24.88 -6.33
C ILE A 185 13.20 25.85 -5.81
N GLY A 186 12.50 25.43 -4.76
CA GLY A 186 11.37 26.15 -4.17
C GLY A 186 10.00 25.64 -4.63
N ASP A 187 9.95 24.84 -5.69
CA ASP A 187 8.69 24.28 -6.19
C ASP A 187 8.12 23.25 -5.21
N THR A 188 6.80 23.20 -5.19
CA THR A 188 6.05 22.20 -4.41
C THR A 188 5.67 21.02 -5.30
N VAL A 189 6.07 19.83 -4.89
CA VAL A 189 5.74 18.56 -5.54
C VAL A 189 4.61 17.89 -4.77
N THR A 190 3.54 17.48 -5.47
CA THR A 190 2.42 16.76 -4.87
C THR A 190 2.55 15.27 -5.13
N TYR A 191 2.50 14.47 -4.07
CA TYR A 191 2.61 13.02 -4.13
C TYR A 191 1.32 12.34 -3.72
N GLN A 192 1.04 11.22 -4.38
CA GLN A 192 -0.03 10.32 -4.02
C GLN A 192 0.53 8.93 -3.74
N LEU A 193 0.18 8.36 -2.58
CA LEU A 193 0.39 6.96 -2.25
C LEU A 193 -0.94 6.24 -2.37
N THR A 194 -0.94 5.09 -3.03
CA THR A 194 -2.11 4.22 -3.07
C THR A 194 -1.78 2.81 -2.62
N SER A 195 -2.71 2.20 -1.93
CA SER A 195 -2.70 0.79 -1.54
C SER A 195 -4.11 0.24 -1.56
N LYS A 196 -4.29 -0.99 -1.10
CA LYS A 196 -5.62 -1.59 -0.96
C LYS A 196 -5.80 -2.18 0.42
N VAL A 197 -7.03 -2.13 0.92
CA VAL A 197 -7.41 -2.83 2.15
C VAL A 197 -7.19 -4.33 1.94
N PRO A 198 -6.33 -4.98 2.75
CA PRO A 198 -6.05 -6.40 2.63
C PRO A 198 -7.20 -7.25 3.15
N ASP A 199 -7.17 -8.53 2.82
CA ASP A 199 -8.03 -9.52 3.49
C ASP A 199 -7.46 -9.81 4.89
N MET A 200 -8.20 -9.42 5.92
CA MET A 200 -7.82 -9.55 7.32
C MET A 200 -8.46 -10.76 8.02
N THR A 201 -8.90 -11.75 7.25
CA THR A 201 -9.49 -12.99 7.82
C THR A 201 -8.48 -13.69 8.71
N GLY A 202 -8.90 -14.04 9.92
CA GLY A 202 -8.04 -14.68 10.91
C GLY A 202 -7.29 -13.73 11.83
N TYR A 203 -7.30 -12.43 11.57
CA TYR A 203 -6.71 -11.43 12.43
C TYR A 203 -7.73 -10.92 13.47
N ASN A 204 -7.24 -10.57 14.65
CA ASN A 204 -8.00 -9.87 15.71
C ASN A 204 -7.65 -8.39 15.80
N SER A 205 -6.52 -8.01 15.25
CA SER A 205 -6.04 -6.65 15.09
C SER A 205 -5.21 -6.58 13.82
N TYR A 206 -5.03 -5.40 13.24
CA TYR A 206 -4.22 -5.24 12.04
C TYR A 206 -3.51 -3.89 12.03
N THR A 207 -2.20 -3.93 11.91
CA THR A 207 -1.37 -2.74 11.68
C THR A 207 -1.36 -2.42 10.19
N PHE A 208 -1.60 -1.17 9.84
CA PHE A 208 -1.45 -0.68 8.49
C PHE A 208 -0.93 0.75 8.53
N LYS A 209 0.28 0.95 8.02
CA LYS A 209 0.88 2.28 7.97
C LYS A 209 1.74 2.47 6.74
N PHE A 210 1.69 3.66 6.17
CA PHE A 210 2.64 4.10 5.16
C PHE A 210 3.86 4.69 5.84
N SER A 211 5.02 4.38 5.30
CA SER A 211 6.30 4.97 5.68
C SER A 211 6.95 5.52 4.44
N ASP A 212 7.23 6.81 4.43
CA ASP A 212 7.69 7.55 3.25
C ASP A 212 8.94 8.35 3.57
N THR A 213 10.03 8.05 2.88
CA THR A 213 11.34 8.63 3.15
C THR A 213 11.76 9.54 2.00
N LEU A 214 11.96 10.81 2.33
CA LEU A 214 12.36 11.85 1.40
C LEU A 214 13.89 12.00 1.38
N SER A 215 14.48 12.14 0.18
CA SER A 215 15.90 12.51 0.05
C SER A 215 16.17 13.89 0.63
N LYS A 216 17.45 14.22 0.80
CA LYS A 216 17.91 15.47 1.40
C LYS A 216 17.38 16.72 0.68
N GLY A 217 17.20 16.64 -0.64
CA GLY A 217 16.70 17.73 -1.47
C GLY A 217 15.19 18.00 -1.37
N LEU A 218 14.42 17.19 -0.62
CA LEU A 218 12.97 17.29 -0.53
C LEU A 218 12.53 17.53 0.91
N ASP A 219 11.90 18.65 1.22
CA ASP A 219 11.36 18.95 2.55
C ASP A 219 9.87 18.67 2.58
N LEU A 220 9.44 17.79 3.50
CA LEU A 220 8.01 17.57 3.73
C LEU A 220 7.35 18.91 4.07
N LYS A 221 6.26 19.23 3.36
CA LYS A 221 5.51 20.46 3.58
C LYS A 221 4.24 20.19 4.39
N GLU A 222 3.35 19.39 3.85
CA GLU A 222 2.06 19.11 4.47
C GLU A 222 1.44 17.81 3.97
N VAL A 223 0.58 17.18 4.77
CA VAL A 223 -0.27 16.04 4.39
C VAL A 223 -1.66 16.59 4.07
N LEU A 224 -2.10 16.43 2.83
CA LEU A 224 -3.34 17.00 2.33
C LEU A 224 -4.57 16.12 2.63
N SER A 225 -4.50 14.82 2.40
CA SER A 225 -5.61 13.93 2.72
C SER A 225 -5.21 12.48 2.92
N VAL A 226 -6.03 11.76 3.67
CA VAL A 226 -6.02 10.29 3.78
C VAL A 226 -7.44 9.78 3.57
N LYS A 227 -7.63 8.87 2.61
CA LYS A 227 -8.95 8.31 2.27
C LYS A 227 -8.90 6.78 2.24
N VAL A 228 -10.02 6.13 2.56
CA VAL A 228 -10.28 4.71 2.29
C VAL A 228 -11.60 4.64 1.53
N GLY A 229 -11.55 4.12 0.30
CA GLY A 229 -12.67 4.25 -0.62
C GLY A 229 -13.08 5.71 -0.80
N ASN A 230 -14.35 6.01 -0.54
CA ASN A 230 -14.91 7.38 -0.58
C ASN A 230 -14.86 8.10 0.78
N THR A 231 -14.35 7.44 1.83
CA THR A 231 -14.32 8.02 3.18
C THR A 231 -13.03 8.79 3.42
N THR A 232 -13.12 10.08 3.65
CA THR A 232 -11.99 10.90 4.13
C THR A 232 -11.80 10.67 5.62
N LEU A 233 -10.58 10.34 6.03
CA LEU A 233 -10.22 10.09 7.40
C LEU A 233 -9.87 11.40 8.12
N THR A 234 -10.10 11.45 9.43
CA THR A 234 -9.70 12.56 10.28
C THR A 234 -8.36 12.28 10.95
N ALA A 235 -7.45 13.24 10.95
CA ALA A 235 -6.19 13.13 11.66
C ALA A 235 -6.41 13.21 13.17
N LYS A 236 -6.10 12.11 13.86
CA LYS A 236 -6.19 11.97 15.34
C LYS A 236 -5.18 10.92 15.80
N LYS A 237 -4.81 10.96 17.08
CA LYS A 237 -3.89 9.95 17.64
C LYS A 237 -4.51 8.54 17.76
N SER A 238 -5.85 8.45 17.78
CA SER A 238 -6.57 7.17 17.90
C SER A 238 -8.02 7.30 17.46
N GLY A 239 -8.70 6.19 17.26
CA GLY A 239 -10.12 6.10 16.92
C GLY A 239 -10.40 5.47 15.56
N THR A 240 -11.65 5.13 15.32
CA THR A 240 -12.12 4.59 14.04
C THR A 240 -12.18 5.67 12.97
N ASN A 241 -11.92 5.30 11.71
CA ASN A 241 -11.87 6.22 10.56
C ASN A 241 -10.92 7.42 10.79
N THR A 242 -9.83 7.18 11.51
CA THR A 242 -8.81 8.19 11.79
C THR A 242 -7.41 7.69 11.42
N TYR A 243 -6.48 8.62 11.31
CA TYR A 243 -5.06 8.32 11.12
C TYR A 243 -4.19 9.19 11.99
N ALA A 244 -3.04 8.67 12.40
CA ALA A 244 -2.02 9.41 13.12
C ALA A 244 -0.85 9.72 12.19
N LEU A 245 -0.21 10.87 12.41
CA LEU A 245 0.97 11.33 11.68
C LEU A 245 2.18 11.36 12.60
N ALA A 246 3.32 11.01 12.04
CA ALA A 246 4.63 11.24 12.66
C ALA A 246 5.64 11.62 11.56
N TYR A 247 6.58 12.49 11.88
CA TYR A 247 7.69 12.82 11.00
C TYR A 247 9.01 12.74 11.78
N ASP A 248 9.85 11.78 11.39
CA ASP A 248 11.22 11.67 11.90
C ASP A 248 12.11 12.59 11.07
N GLN A 249 12.47 13.74 11.63
CA GLN A 249 13.28 14.74 10.95
C GLN A 249 14.70 14.24 10.62
N ALA A 250 15.28 13.39 11.47
CA ALA A 250 16.62 12.85 11.26
C ALA A 250 16.65 11.85 10.10
N LYS A 251 15.63 11.01 10.02
CA LYS A 251 15.47 10.02 8.95
C LYS A 251 14.71 10.56 7.75
N ARG A 252 14.14 11.76 7.87
CA ARG A 252 13.29 12.40 6.85
C ARG A 252 12.12 11.50 6.43
N THR A 253 11.52 10.83 7.40
CA THR A 253 10.49 9.81 7.16
C THR A 253 9.15 10.26 7.72
N LEU A 254 8.16 10.40 6.83
CA LEU A 254 6.75 10.57 7.16
C LEU A 254 6.14 9.20 7.43
N THR A 255 5.45 9.07 8.54
CA THR A 255 4.64 7.88 8.86
C THR A 255 3.18 8.27 8.97
N VAL A 256 2.31 7.58 8.21
CA VAL A 256 0.86 7.70 8.27
C VAL A 256 0.29 6.39 8.76
N THR A 257 -0.17 6.36 10.01
CA THR A 257 -0.73 5.15 10.64
C THR A 257 -2.25 5.22 10.60
N LEU A 258 -2.91 4.24 9.96
CA LEU A 258 -4.35 4.12 10.00
C LEU A 258 -4.76 3.50 11.33
N ASN A 259 -5.47 4.28 12.16
CA ASN A 259 -5.84 3.84 13.51
C ASN A 259 -6.99 2.83 13.46
N ASP A 260 -7.00 1.92 14.43
CA ASP A 260 -8.05 0.89 14.57
C ASP A 260 -8.44 0.23 13.23
N PHE A 261 -7.43 -0.04 12.41
CA PHE A 261 -7.59 -0.43 11.02
C PHE A 261 -8.45 -1.70 10.86
N TYR A 262 -8.23 -2.69 11.72
CA TYR A 262 -9.00 -3.93 11.70
C TYR A 262 -10.51 -3.68 11.88
N ASN A 263 -10.89 -2.99 12.94
CA ASN A 263 -12.31 -2.77 13.22
C ASN A 263 -12.98 -1.85 12.19
N SER A 264 -12.23 -0.86 11.69
CA SER A 264 -12.74 0.06 10.68
C SER A 264 -12.93 -0.61 9.31
N TYR A 265 -12.03 -1.53 8.90
CA TYR A 265 -11.94 -1.92 7.49
C TYR A 265 -11.93 -3.42 7.19
N LYS A 266 -12.12 -4.32 8.19
CA LYS A 266 -12.13 -5.77 7.96
C LYS A 266 -13.18 -6.25 6.95
N ASN A 267 -14.23 -5.47 6.70
CA ASN A 267 -15.27 -5.77 5.73
C ASN A 267 -15.12 -5.00 4.41
N HIS A 268 -14.03 -4.26 4.22
CA HIS A 268 -13.77 -3.35 3.09
C HIS A 268 -12.64 -3.87 2.18
N THR A 269 -12.38 -5.17 2.18
CA THR A 269 -11.30 -5.80 1.41
C THR A 269 -11.31 -5.34 -0.06
N GLY A 270 -10.16 -4.85 -0.53
CA GLY A 270 -9.97 -4.41 -1.91
C GLY A 270 -10.28 -2.92 -2.14
N GLU A 271 -10.87 -2.20 -1.19
CA GLU A 271 -11.03 -0.75 -1.29
C GLU A 271 -9.67 -0.06 -1.35
N THR A 272 -9.61 1.02 -2.13
CA THR A 272 -8.37 1.78 -2.30
C THR A 272 -8.11 2.67 -1.09
N ILE A 273 -6.89 2.63 -0.59
CA ILE A 273 -6.37 3.57 0.42
C ILE A 273 -5.53 4.60 -0.32
N THR A 274 -5.77 5.88 -0.06
CA THR A 274 -5.06 6.98 -0.72
C THR A 274 -4.51 7.95 0.32
N VAL A 275 -3.24 8.31 0.20
CA VAL A 275 -2.60 9.39 0.97
C VAL A 275 -2.07 10.41 -0.03
N VAL A 276 -2.42 11.69 0.18
CA VAL A 276 -1.91 12.81 -0.62
C VAL A 276 -1.15 13.75 0.29
N TYR A 277 0.06 14.12 -0.11
CA TYR A 277 0.89 15.05 0.64
C TYR A 277 1.80 15.84 -0.31
N THR A 278 2.45 16.89 0.19
CA THR A 278 3.35 17.73 -0.58
C THR A 278 4.72 17.82 0.06
N ALA A 279 5.74 18.03 -0.77
CA ALA A 279 7.09 18.39 -0.35
C ALA A 279 7.62 19.50 -1.23
N THR A 280 8.57 20.28 -0.70
CA THR A 280 9.24 21.36 -1.42
C THR A 280 10.64 20.91 -1.82
N LEU A 281 11.02 21.14 -3.08
CA LEU A 281 12.38 20.93 -3.53
C LEU A 281 13.26 22.05 -2.95
N ASN A 282 14.23 21.69 -2.12
CA ASN A 282 15.05 22.66 -1.38
C ASN A 282 16.41 22.88 -2.05
N LYS A 283 17.19 23.82 -1.51
CA LYS A 283 18.53 24.19 -2.02
C LYS A 283 19.59 23.07 -1.92
N ASP A 284 19.34 22.03 -1.12
CA ASP A 284 20.23 20.88 -0.96
C ASP A 284 19.91 19.76 -1.96
N ALA A 285 19.01 20.04 -2.92
CA ALA A 285 18.68 19.11 -3.99
C ALA A 285 19.90 18.82 -4.87
N VAL A 286 19.99 17.55 -5.28
CA VAL A 286 21.00 17.13 -6.27
C VAL A 286 20.59 17.69 -7.63
N ILE A 287 21.54 18.38 -8.29
CA ILE A 287 21.33 18.99 -9.60
C ILE A 287 21.82 18.04 -10.69
N GLY A 288 21.07 17.95 -11.78
CA GLY A 288 21.39 17.15 -12.97
C GLY A 288 20.68 15.80 -13.02
N MET A 289 21.34 14.82 -13.60
CA MET A 289 20.71 13.51 -13.92
C MET A 289 20.47 12.59 -12.71
N ASN A 290 21.17 12.82 -11.60
CA ASN A 290 20.92 12.07 -10.37
C ASN A 290 19.67 12.59 -9.69
N PRO A 291 18.70 11.73 -9.36
CA PRO A 291 17.43 12.16 -8.83
C PRO A 291 17.47 12.52 -7.34
N ASN A 292 16.52 13.37 -6.94
CA ASN A 292 16.09 13.52 -5.56
C ASN A 292 14.96 12.52 -5.32
N THR A 293 15.29 11.36 -4.77
CA THR A 293 14.37 10.26 -4.64
C THR A 293 13.41 10.43 -3.47
N ASN A 294 12.20 9.91 -3.63
CA ASN A 294 11.21 9.82 -2.59
C ASN A 294 10.61 8.40 -2.57
N LYS A 295 10.82 7.66 -1.46
CA LYS A 295 10.56 6.22 -1.35
C LYS A 295 9.50 5.91 -0.32
N ALA A 296 8.45 5.21 -0.73
CA ALA A 296 7.36 4.74 0.12
C ALA A 296 7.36 3.22 0.29
N VAL A 297 6.99 2.76 1.48
CA VAL A 297 6.63 1.36 1.79
C VAL A 297 5.36 1.34 2.64
N VAL A 298 4.67 0.20 2.66
CA VAL A 298 3.60 -0.09 3.61
C VAL A 298 4.11 -1.11 4.62
N GLU A 299 3.95 -0.84 5.90
CA GLU A 299 4.09 -1.81 6.99
C GLU A 299 2.71 -2.34 7.34
N TYR A 300 2.60 -3.66 7.45
CA TYR A 300 1.32 -4.35 7.65
C TYR A 300 1.48 -5.57 8.55
N SER A 301 0.39 -5.96 9.22
CA SER A 301 0.39 -7.20 10.02
C SER A 301 0.51 -8.40 9.11
N ASN A 302 1.40 -9.32 9.46
CA ASN A 302 1.78 -10.47 8.64
C ASN A 302 1.55 -11.83 9.33
N ASP A 303 1.23 -11.83 10.61
CA ASP A 303 0.98 -13.04 11.39
C ASP A 303 -0.25 -12.85 12.28
N PRO A 304 -1.35 -13.57 12.01
CA PRO A 304 -2.57 -13.48 12.82
C PRO A 304 -2.43 -14.07 14.22
N THR A 305 -1.38 -14.85 14.49
CA THR A 305 -1.20 -15.56 15.75
C THR A 305 -0.21 -14.88 16.69
N THR A 306 0.87 -14.30 16.17
CA THR A 306 1.95 -13.70 16.98
C THR A 306 1.98 -12.18 16.92
N GLY A 307 1.21 -11.55 16.03
CA GLY A 307 1.13 -10.10 15.89
C GLY A 307 2.34 -9.47 15.21
N GLY A 308 3.12 -10.22 14.42
CA GLY A 308 4.24 -9.72 13.64
C GLY A 308 3.83 -8.73 12.53
N THR A 309 4.78 -7.94 12.05
CA THR A 309 4.61 -7.04 10.90
C THR A 309 5.66 -7.31 9.83
N GLY A 310 5.30 -7.02 8.58
CA GLY A 310 6.18 -7.02 7.42
C GLY A 310 6.07 -5.71 6.65
N THR A 311 6.94 -5.51 5.68
CA THR A 311 6.94 -4.34 4.80
C THR A 311 6.75 -4.74 3.35
N SER A 312 6.09 -3.90 2.57
CA SER A 312 5.95 -4.07 1.12
C SER A 312 7.26 -3.80 0.39
N GLU A 313 7.32 -4.20 -0.90
CA GLU A 313 8.30 -3.62 -1.82
C GLU A 313 8.16 -2.09 -1.84
N PRO A 314 9.28 -1.38 -2.00
CA PRO A 314 9.25 0.08 -2.09
C PRO A 314 8.69 0.55 -3.43
N SER A 315 7.94 1.65 -3.40
CA SER A 315 7.61 2.44 -4.58
C SER A 315 8.38 3.75 -4.52
N ILE A 316 9.10 4.07 -5.60
CA ILE A 316 10.04 5.20 -5.66
C ILE A 316 9.57 6.17 -6.74
N VAL A 317 9.75 7.45 -6.46
CA VAL A 317 9.53 8.55 -7.41
C VAL A 317 10.77 9.44 -7.40
N ASP A 318 11.16 9.91 -8.59
CA ASP A 318 12.35 10.70 -8.82
C ASP A 318 12.00 12.14 -9.18
N VAL A 319 12.67 13.09 -8.53
CA VAL A 319 12.55 14.52 -8.82
C VAL A 319 13.90 15.03 -9.31
N HIS A 320 13.91 15.66 -10.46
CA HIS A 320 15.10 16.23 -11.08
C HIS A 320 15.03 17.76 -11.09
N THR A 321 16.20 18.38 -11.00
CA THR A 321 16.37 19.81 -11.20
C THR A 321 17.67 20.06 -11.94
N PHE A 322 17.71 21.11 -12.73
CA PHE A 322 18.83 21.39 -13.62
C PHE A 322 19.28 22.83 -13.45
N ASP A 323 20.55 23.09 -13.68
CA ASP A 323 21.13 24.42 -13.78
C ASP A 323 21.79 24.64 -15.14
N PHE A 324 22.13 25.88 -15.43
CA PHE A 324 22.94 26.21 -16.54
C PHE A 324 23.84 27.38 -16.18
N THR A 325 25.00 27.47 -16.82
CA THR A 325 25.98 28.53 -16.61
C THR A 325 25.98 29.48 -17.77
N ILE A 326 25.90 30.77 -17.48
CA ILE A 326 26.04 31.85 -18.48
C ILE A 326 27.44 32.39 -18.44
N TYR A 327 28.15 32.33 -19.55
CA TYR A 327 29.46 32.98 -19.72
C TYR A 327 29.26 34.29 -20.48
N LYS A 328 29.57 35.40 -19.84
CA LYS A 328 29.60 36.70 -20.48
C LYS A 328 31.03 37.27 -20.46
N TYR A 329 31.59 37.43 -21.64
CA TYR A 329 32.94 37.88 -21.82
C TYR A 329 33.05 38.70 -23.11
N TYR A 330 34.15 39.47 -23.24
CA TYR A 330 34.61 40.03 -24.49
C TYR A 330 36.04 39.56 -24.74
N LEU A 331 36.42 39.53 -26.02
CA LEU A 331 37.82 39.25 -26.43
C LEU A 331 38.57 40.56 -26.53
N LYS A 332 39.67 40.69 -25.79
CA LYS A 332 40.58 41.84 -25.97
C LYS A 332 41.28 41.82 -27.33
N ASP A 333 41.69 40.62 -27.76
CA ASP A 333 42.14 40.35 -29.12
C ASP A 333 41.12 39.45 -29.81
N GLN A 334 40.46 39.97 -30.86
CA GLN A 334 39.45 39.22 -31.60
C GLN A 334 40.04 38.04 -32.39
N ASN A 335 41.34 38.02 -32.59
CA ASN A 335 42.02 36.89 -33.24
C ASN A 335 42.41 35.80 -32.26
N ASN A 336 42.37 36.07 -30.96
CA ASN A 336 42.69 35.12 -29.91
C ASN A 336 41.44 34.72 -29.11
N LYS A 337 40.81 33.62 -29.44
CA LYS A 337 39.60 33.10 -28.78
C LYS A 337 39.76 32.71 -27.31
N GLU A 338 41.01 32.56 -26.87
CA GLU A 338 41.32 32.24 -25.46
C GLU A 338 41.51 33.51 -24.58
N ASP A 339 41.57 34.70 -25.19
CA ASP A 339 41.71 35.95 -24.46
C ASP A 339 40.35 36.49 -23.99
N LYS A 340 39.68 35.69 -23.14
CA LYS A 340 38.36 35.97 -22.58
C LYS A 340 38.47 36.86 -21.34
N THR A 341 37.94 38.05 -21.42
CA THR A 341 37.85 38.95 -20.26
C THR A 341 36.42 39.07 -19.80
N ALA A 342 36.17 38.83 -18.50
CA ALA A 342 34.85 38.91 -17.93
C ALA A 342 34.24 40.31 -18.10
N LEU A 343 32.99 40.39 -18.53
CA LEU A 343 32.21 41.60 -18.64
C LEU A 343 31.52 41.90 -17.31
N ALA A 344 32.06 42.81 -16.53
CA ALA A 344 31.47 43.18 -15.26
C ALA A 344 30.13 43.92 -15.43
N LYS A 345 29.26 43.84 -14.43
CA LYS A 345 27.93 44.49 -14.36
C LYS A 345 26.96 44.13 -15.48
N ALA A 346 27.09 42.92 -16.07
CA ALA A 346 26.09 42.40 -16.96
C ALA A 346 24.90 41.84 -16.12
N GLU A 347 23.71 42.31 -16.41
CA GLU A 347 22.47 41.77 -15.84
C GLU A 347 21.79 40.84 -16.85
N PHE A 348 21.16 39.80 -16.35
CA PHE A 348 20.44 38.84 -17.15
C PHE A 348 19.06 38.61 -16.52
N GLU A 349 18.03 38.62 -17.35
CA GLU A 349 16.69 38.21 -16.97
C GLU A 349 16.47 36.82 -17.53
N LEU A 350 16.03 35.88 -16.65
CA LEU A 350 15.60 34.55 -17.03
C LEU A 350 14.08 34.53 -17.14
N LEU A 351 13.59 34.31 -18.34
CA LEU A 351 12.16 34.21 -18.61
C LEU A 351 11.81 32.74 -18.85
N GLN A 352 10.98 32.19 -18.00
CA GLN A 352 10.39 30.88 -18.21
C GLN A 352 9.17 31.03 -19.13
N GLY A 353 9.28 30.54 -20.37
CA GLY A 353 8.14 30.46 -21.27
C GLY A 353 7.16 29.39 -20.79
N LYS A 354 5.89 29.71 -20.66
CA LYS A 354 4.81 28.72 -20.53
C LYS A 354 4.67 27.97 -21.87
N HIS A 355 5.61 27.08 -22.17
CA HIS A 355 5.50 26.31 -23.41
C HIS A 355 5.55 24.80 -23.18
N ARG A 356 4.49 24.16 -23.69
CA ARG A 356 4.47 22.73 -24.02
C ARG A 356 5.76 22.37 -24.76
N ARG A 357 6.59 21.56 -24.17
CA ARG A 357 7.71 20.98 -24.89
C ARG A 357 7.20 19.85 -25.77
N TYR A 358 7.24 20.06 -27.05
CA TYR A 358 7.41 18.97 -27.99
C TYR A 358 8.92 18.72 -28.11
N CYS A 359 9.47 17.77 -27.38
CA CYS A 359 10.70 17.12 -27.80
C CYS A 359 10.33 15.97 -28.72
N SER A 360 10.27 16.28 -30.02
CA SER A 360 10.36 15.27 -31.05
C SER A 360 11.82 14.82 -31.13
N ARG A 361 12.12 13.60 -30.64
CA ARG A 361 13.10 12.69 -31.25
C ARG A 361 12.80 11.27 -30.84
#